data_4930f350e4a7fb809d50f35e794114b0
#
_entry.id   4930f350e4a7fb809d50f35e794114b0
#
_cell.length_a   1.000
_cell.length_b   1.000
_cell.length_c   1.000
_cell.angle_alpha   90.00
_cell.angle_beta   90.00
_cell.angle_gamma   90.00
#
_symmetry.space_group_name_H-M   'P 1'
#
loop_
_entity.id
_entity.type
_entity.pdbx_description
1 polymer ?
#
loop_
_entity_poly.entity_id
_entity_poly.type
_entity_poly.pdbx_seq_one_letter_code
_entity_poly.pdbx_strand_id
1 'polypeptide(L)'
;MQPTVTLALLALIFGLTASAHHSAAAFDRSKPYEMTGTVHSFLWANPHAWISVDVPDGKGGSDTYELEGPGLNGMARSGLTGHTLRPGDKIKVVVAPYRDGSKRGEFMAIFKDGQQLKF
;
A
#
# COMPACT_ATOMS: atom_id res chain seq x y z
N MET A 1 17.23 -22.72 56.83
CA MET A 1 18.19 -22.57 55.75
C MET A 1 17.52 -22.96 54.46
N GLN A 2 17.05 -21.99 53.73
CA GLN A 2 16.48 -22.19 52.41
C GLN A 2 17.12 -21.19 51.47
N PRO A 3 17.67 -21.59 50.34
CA PRO A 3 18.04 -20.65 49.32
C PRO A 3 16.81 -20.34 48.47
N THR A 4 16.56 -19.09 48.39
CA THR A 4 15.62 -18.41 47.53
C THR A 4 15.93 -18.64 46.07
N VAL A 5 14.93 -19.13 45.36
CA VAL A 5 14.93 -19.11 43.91
C VAL A 5 14.16 -17.89 43.44
N THR A 6 14.89 -16.88 43.05
CA THR A 6 14.34 -15.75 42.31
C THR A 6 15.13 -15.63 41.03
N LEU A 7 14.60 -16.18 39.96
CA LEU A 7 15.10 -15.87 38.63
C LEU A 7 14.03 -16.17 37.57
N ALA A 8 13.94 -15.27 36.61
CA ALA A 8 13.29 -15.39 35.33
C ALA A 8 11.87 -14.86 35.21
N LEU A 9 11.78 -13.54 35.03
CA LEU A 9 10.72 -12.99 34.16
C LEU A 9 11.22 -11.67 33.55
N LEU A 10 12.17 -11.76 32.64
CA LEU A 10 12.59 -10.60 31.84
C LEU A 10 13.04 -11.06 30.46
N ALA A 11 12.11 -11.50 29.65
CA ALA A 11 12.39 -11.70 28.21
C ALA A 11 11.09 -11.94 27.45
N LEU A 12 10.30 -10.90 27.16
CA LEU A 12 9.31 -10.95 26.09
C LEU A 12 8.76 -9.54 25.76
N ILE A 13 9.62 -8.60 25.39
CA ILE A 13 9.17 -7.36 24.75
C ILE A 13 10.20 -6.95 23.66
N PHE A 14 10.40 -7.78 22.67
CA PHE A 14 11.15 -7.40 21.46
C PHE A 14 10.63 -8.17 20.24
N GLY A 15 9.39 -7.96 19.88
CA GLY A 15 8.85 -8.70 18.75
C GLY A 15 7.90 -7.96 17.80
N LEU A 16 7.57 -6.68 18.07
CA LEU A 16 6.52 -6.01 17.30
C LEU A 16 6.94 -4.84 16.43
N THR A 17 8.21 -4.47 16.40
CA THR A 17 8.68 -3.34 15.59
C THR A 17 9.29 -3.72 14.24
N ALA A 18 9.58 -5.01 14.02
CA ALA A 18 10.25 -5.45 12.80
C ALA A 18 9.34 -5.45 11.55
N SER A 19 8.02 -5.61 11.72
CA SER A 19 7.09 -5.73 10.59
C SER A 19 6.85 -4.42 9.85
N ALA A 20 6.81 -3.27 10.54
CA ALA A 20 6.55 -1.97 9.92
C ALA A 20 7.77 -1.46 9.12
N HIS A 21 8.99 -1.77 9.55
CA HIS A 21 10.21 -1.39 8.83
C HIS A 21 10.47 -2.23 7.57
N HIS A 22 10.01 -3.47 7.54
CA HIS A 22 10.17 -4.35 6.37
C HIS A 22 9.28 -3.93 5.19
N SER A 23 8.06 -3.42 5.42
CA SER A 23 7.17 -3.02 4.32
C SER A 23 7.69 -1.77 3.59
N ALA A 24 8.17 -0.76 4.32
CA ALA A 24 8.71 0.47 3.72
C ALA A 24 9.98 0.22 2.88
N ALA A 25 10.83 -0.73 3.29
CA ALA A 25 12.04 -1.12 2.56
C ALA A 25 11.75 -1.92 1.28
N ALA A 26 10.54 -2.48 1.15
CA ALA A 26 10.16 -3.27 0.00
C ALA A 26 9.93 -2.44 -1.27
N PHE A 27 9.65 -1.13 -1.13
CA PHE A 27 9.36 -0.23 -2.25
C PHE A 27 10.60 0.53 -2.70
N ASP A 28 10.79 0.65 -4.01
CA ASP A 28 11.85 1.49 -4.58
C ASP A 28 11.31 2.87 -4.96
N ARG A 29 11.30 3.78 -3.99
CA ARG A 29 10.84 5.16 -4.19
C ARG A 29 11.79 6.01 -5.03
N SER A 30 12.98 5.51 -5.35
CA SER A 30 13.94 6.19 -6.24
C SER A 30 13.66 5.96 -7.71
N LYS A 31 12.79 4.99 -8.03
CA LYS A 31 12.45 4.60 -9.41
C LYS A 31 10.95 4.57 -9.64
N PRO A 32 10.23 5.68 -9.36
CA PRO A 32 8.80 5.72 -9.59
C PRO A 32 8.50 5.65 -11.08
N TYR A 33 7.35 5.08 -11.42
CA TYR A 33 6.85 5.04 -12.80
C TYR A 33 5.34 5.30 -12.81
N GLU A 34 4.82 5.69 -13.98
CA GLU A 34 3.40 5.88 -14.18
C GLU A 34 2.77 4.63 -14.79
N MET A 35 1.57 4.30 -14.33
CA MET A 35 0.70 3.32 -14.99
C MET A 35 -0.69 3.90 -15.18
N THR A 36 -1.35 3.49 -16.25
CA THR A 36 -2.74 3.81 -16.52
C THR A 36 -3.52 2.51 -16.57
N GLY A 37 -4.63 2.45 -15.89
CA GLY A 37 -5.44 1.25 -15.81
C GLY A 37 -6.83 1.50 -15.30
N THR A 38 -7.52 0.41 -15.03
CA THR A 38 -8.88 0.41 -14.51
C THR A 38 -8.87 -0.11 -13.08
N VAL A 39 -9.55 0.58 -12.17
CA VAL A 39 -9.71 0.11 -10.80
C VAL A 39 -10.45 -1.23 -10.81
N HIS A 40 -9.80 -2.26 -10.29
CA HIS A 40 -10.41 -3.55 -10.03
C HIS A 40 -11.12 -3.54 -8.67
N SER A 41 -10.43 -3.02 -7.65
CA SER A 41 -10.98 -2.85 -6.30
C SER A 41 -10.26 -1.72 -5.56
N PHE A 42 -10.96 -1.14 -4.60
CA PHE A 42 -10.39 -0.17 -3.66
C PHE A 42 -10.75 -0.56 -2.24
N LEU A 43 -9.76 -0.97 -1.46
CA LEU A 43 -9.93 -1.32 -0.06
C LEU A 43 -9.61 -0.10 0.82
N TRP A 44 -10.65 0.45 1.44
CA TRP A 44 -10.56 1.54 2.40
C TRP A 44 -10.36 0.97 3.81
N ALA A 45 -9.11 0.75 4.21
CA ALA A 45 -8.77 0.05 5.45
C ALA A 45 -7.51 0.61 6.12
N ASN A 46 -7.39 0.42 7.42
CA ASN A 46 -6.16 0.62 8.19
C ASN A 46 -5.44 -0.72 8.38
N PRO A 47 -4.12 -0.76 8.49
CA PRO A 47 -3.20 0.40 8.53
C PRO A 47 -2.92 1.05 7.17
N HIS A 48 -3.29 0.42 6.06
CA HIS A 48 -3.05 0.89 4.71
C HIS A 48 -4.26 0.70 3.82
N ALA A 49 -4.55 1.71 2.99
CA ALA A 49 -5.47 1.55 1.87
C ALA A 49 -4.80 0.73 0.76
N TRP A 50 -5.60 0.02 -0.04
CA TRP A 50 -5.13 -0.78 -1.16
C TRP A 50 -5.95 -0.52 -2.41
N ILE A 51 -5.26 -0.45 -3.55
CA ILE A 51 -5.92 -0.38 -4.85
C ILE A 51 -5.41 -1.53 -5.70
N SER A 52 -6.34 -2.35 -6.23
CA SER A 52 -6.02 -3.28 -7.30
C SER A 52 -6.33 -2.60 -8.63
N VAL A 53 -5.37 -2.57 -9.55
CA VAL A 53 -5.48 -1.90 -10.85
C VAL A 53 -5.22 -2.91 -11.96
N ASP A 54 -6.17 -3.03 -12.89
CA ASP A 54 -5.99 -3.81 -14.11
C ASP A 54 -5.35 -2.94 -15.20
N VAL A 55 -4.16 -3.35 -15.62
CA VAL A 55 -3.37 -2.63 -16.62
C VAL A 55 -3.28 -3.49 -17.89
N PRO A 56 -3.62 -2.95 -19.08
CA PRO A 56 -3.49 -3.71 -20.33
C PRO A 56 -2.09 -4.28 -20.51
N ASP A 57 -1.99 -5.55 -20.86
CA ASP A 57 -0.72 -6.25 -21.06
C ASP A 57 -0.15 -6.13 -22.48
N GLY A 58 -0.88 -5.45 -23.37
CA GLY A 58 -0.52 -5.34 -24.76
C GLY A 58 -0.78 -6.60 -25.61
N LYS A 59 -1.40 -7.62 -25.03
CA LYS A 59 -1.65 -8.94 -25.67
C LYS A 59 -3.13 -9.30 -25.68
N GLY A 60 -4.02 -8.32 -25.47
CA GLY A 60 -5.46 -8.52 -25.43
C GLY A 60 -6.02 -8.85 -24.04
N GLY A 61 -5.16 -8.93 -23.02
CA GLY A 61 -5.53 -9.15 -21.63
C GLY A 61 -5.06 -8.00 -20.72
N SER A 62 -5.05 -8.25 -19.45
CA SER A 62 -4.56 -7.31 -18.44
C SER A 62 -3.78 -8.01 -17.33
N ASP A 63 -2.88 -7.26 -16.71
CA ASP A 63 -2.19 -7.63 -15.49
C ASP A 63 -2.79 -6.84 -14.33
N THR A 64 -3.06 -7.52 -13.22
CA THR A 64 -3.54 -6.86 -12.00
C THR A 64 -2.37 -6.50 -11.10
N TYR A 65 -2.28 -5.22 -10.74
CA TYR A 65 -1.28 -4.69 -9.82
C TYR A 65 -1.92 -4.37 -8.48
N GLU A 66 -1.26 -4.78 -7.40
CA GLU A 66 -1.69 -4.50 -6.02
C GLU A 66 -0.86 -3.35 -5.46
N LEU A 67 -1.52 -2.23 -5.20
CA LEU A 67 -0.88 -0.99 -4.77
C LEU A 67 -1.27 -0.64 -3.34
N GLU A 68 -0.26 -0.56 -2.49
CA GLU A 68 -0.41 -0.14 -1.09
C GLU A 68 -0.37 1.38 -0.99
N GLY A 69 -1.18 1.93 -0.12
CA GLY A 69 -1.23 3.36 0.15
C GLY A 69 -1.04 3.71 1.63
N PRO A 70 -1.28 4.98 1.96
CA PRO A 70 -1.22 5.45 3.34
C PRO A 70 -2.38 4.92 4.18
N GLY A 71 -2.34 5.20 5.48
CA GLY A 71 -3.48 5.00 6.36
C GLY A 71 -4.63 5.98 6.07
N LEU A 72 -5.81 5.65 6.58
CA LEU A 72 -7.06 6.39 6.25
C LEU A 72 -7.09 7.82 6.75
N ASN A 73 -6.42 8.14 7.86
CA ASN A 73 -6.52 9.46 8.48
C ASN A 73 -6.09 10.60 7.55
N GLY A 74 -4.98 10.44 6.84
CA GLY A 74 -4.50 11.42 5.88
C GLY A 74 -5.45 11.58 4.70
N MET A 75 -5.87 10.47 4.13
CA MET A 75 -6.79 10.44 3.00
C MET A 75 -8.14 11.06 3.34
N ALA A 76 -8.71 10.73 4.50
CA ALA A 76 -9.97 11.27 4.97
C ALA A 76 -9.92 12.78 5.22
N ARG A 77 -8.82 13.28 5.79
CA ARG A 77 -8.63 14.74 5.97
C ARG A 77 -8.58 15.50 4.64
N SER A 78 -8.14 14.83 3.59
CA SER A 78 -8.16 15.39 2.22
C SER A 78 -9.51 15.23 1.51
N GLY A 79 -10.53 14.73 2.20
CA GLY A 79 -11.89 14.59 1.67
C GLY A 79 -12.12 13.26 0.92
N LEU A 80 -11.19 12.34 0.94
CA LEU A 80 -11.36 11.04 0.30
C LEU A 80 -12.19 10.11 1.19
N THR A 81 -12.89 9.19 0.56
CA THR A 81 -13.72 8.16 1.20
C THR A 81 -13.50 6.81 0.50
N GLY A 82 -14.05 5.75 1.08
CA GLY A 82 -14.06 4.42 0.43
C GLY A 82 -14.82 4.37 -0.90
N HIS A 83 -15.54 5.42 -1.26
CA HIS A 83 -16.25 5.53 -2.53
C HIS A 83 -15.58 6.48 -3.54
N THR A 84 -14.43 7.05 -3.19
CA THR A 84 -13.68 7.96 -4.07
C THR A 84 -13.22 7.26 -5.34
N LEU A 85 -12.78 6.01 -5.21
CA LEU A 85 -12.49 5.11 -6.33
C LEU A 85 -13.47 3.96 -6.30
N ARG A 86 -13.94 3.57 -7.49
CA ARG A 86 -14.87 2.47 -7.68
C ARG A 86 -14.37 1.52 -8.75
N PRO A 87 -14.70 0.22 -8.67
CA PRO A 87 -14.41 -0.69 -9.76
C PRO A 87 -14.90 -0.13 -11.11
N GLY A 88 -14.04 -0.19 -12.12
CA GLY A 88 -14.31 0.36 -13.45
C GLY A 88 -13.80 1.77 -13.69
N ASP A 89 -13.40 2.51 -12.67
CA ASP A 89 -12.81 3.85 -12.84
C ASP A 89 -11.49 3.77 -13.59
N LYS A 90 -11.29 4.67 -14.55
CA LYS A 90 -10.01 4.84 -15.23
C LYS A 90 -9.13 5.79 -14.42
N ILE A 91 -7.93 5.35 -14.10
CA ILE A 91 -6.98 6.13 -13.32
C ILE A 91 -5.57 6.06 -13.90
N LYS A 92 -4.80 7.11 -13.64
CA LYS A 92 -3.35 7.10 -13.77
C LYS A 92 -2.74 7.13 -12.38
N VAL A 93 -1.75 6.30 -12.13
CA VAL A 93 -1.11 6.16 -10.82
C VAL A 93 0.39 6.31 -10.98
N VAL A 94 1.02 7.08 -10.10
CA VAL A 94 2.47 7.07 -9.92
C VAL A 94 2.80 6.05 -8.83
N VAL A 95 3.66 5.11 -9.14
CA VAL A 95 3.94 3.94 -8.33
C VAL A 95 5.42 3.81 -8.02
N ALA A 96 5.76 3.61 -6.75
CA ALA A 96 7.05 3.09 -6.34
C ALA A 96 6.99 1.56 -6.44
N PRO A 97 7.80 0.92 -7.32
CA PRO A 97 7.71 -0.50 -7.54
C PRO A 97 8.17 -1.31 -6.32
N TYR A 98 7.65 -2.52 -6.20
CA TYR A 98 8.19 -3.50 -5.27
C TYR A 98 9.57 -3.96 -5.76
N ARG A 99 10.56 -4.03 -4.86
CA ARG A 99 11.97 -4.35 -5.22
C ARG A 99 12.14 -5.77 -5.75
N ASP A 100 11.23 -6.66 -5.48
CA ASP A 100 11.27 -8.06 -5.91
C ASP A 100 10.80 -8.27 -7.36
N GLY A 101 10.38 -7.21 -8.06
CA GLY A 101 9.88 -7.27 -9.43
C GLY A 101 8.46 -7.80 -9.58
N SER A 102 7.74 -8.05 -8.48
CA SER A 102 6.34 -8.47 -8.52
C SER A 102 5.43 -7.34 -8.99
N LYS A 103 4.18 -7.69 -9.37
CA LYS A 103 3.14 -6.72 -9.74
C LYS A 103 2.53 -6.07 -8.51
N ARG A 104 3.38 -5.46 -7.70
CA ARG A 104 3.03 -4.75 -6.47
C ARG A 104 3.80 -3.44 -6.38
N GLY A 105 3.27 -2.48 -5.64
CA GLY A 105 3.93 -1.22 -5.41
C GLY A 105 3.22 -0.39 -4.37
N GLU A 106 3.74 0.81 -4.17
CA GLU A 106 3.11 1.84 -3.34
C GLU A 106 2.59 2.94 -4.26
N PHE A 107 1.31 3.30 -4.15
CA PHE A 107 0.82 4.45 -4.91
C PHE A 107 1.26 5.75 -4.25
N MET A 108 1.91 6.60 -5.04
CA MET A 108 2.46 7.89 -4.62
C MET A 108 1.58 9.06 -5.06
N ALA A 109 0.87 8.90 -6.16
CA ALA A 109 -0.11 9.86 -6.65
C ALA A 109 -1.16 9.14 -7.49
N ILE A 110 -2.39 9.62 -7.43
CA ILE A 110 -3.52 9.10 -8.21
C ILE A 110 -4.16 10.26 -8.94
N PHE A 111 -4.45 10.06 -10.23
CA PHE A 111 -5.18 11.00 -11.08
C PHE A 111 -6.43 10.32 -11.61
N LYS A 112 -7.56 10.97 -11.43
CA LYS A 112 -8.86 10.55 -11.95
C LYS A 112 -9.50 11.75 -12.63
N ASP A 113 -10.01 11.55 -13.85
CA ASP A 113 -10.65 12.60 -14.65
C ASP A 113 -9.75 13.86 -14.82
N GLY A 114 -8.44 13.65 -14.97
CA GLY A 114 -7.45 14.71 -15.12
C GLY A 114 -7.09 15.46 -13.85
N GLN A 115 -7.63 15.08 -12.70
CA GLN A 115 -7.36 15.71 -11.41
C GLN A 115 -6.60 14.78 -10.47
N GLN A 116 -5.61 15.33 -9.78
CA GLN A 116 -4.90 14.61 -8.73
C GLN A 116 -5.77 14.51 -7.47
N LEU A 117 -5.92 13.30 -6.98
CA LEU A 117 -6.47 13.04 -5.65
C LEU A 117 -5.38 13.30 -4.62
N LYS A 118 -5.61 14.26 -3.74
CA LYS A 118 -4.63 14.61 -2.69
C LYS A 118 -4.82 13.75 -1.46
N PHE A 119 -3.73 13.30 -0.83
CA PHE A 119 -3.74 12.53 0.41
C PHE A 119 -2.41 12.64 1.15
#